data_ca57d5642f9b507419894d26b775a437
#
_entry.id   ca57d5642f9b507419894d26b775a437
#
_cell.length_a   1.000
_cell.length_b   1.000
_cell.length_c   1.000
_cell.angle_alpha   90.00
_cell.angle_beta   90.00
_cell.angle_gamma   90.00
#
_symmetry.space_group_name_H-M   'P 1'
#
loop_
_entity.id
_entity.type
_entity.pdbx_description
1 polymer ?
#
loop_
_entity_poly.entity_id
_entity_poly.type
_entity_poly.pdbx_seq_one_letter_code
_entity_poly.pdbx_strand_id
1 'polypeptide(L)'
;KVRFLFTRSDDHQHDAGAGSNDNDSDSAWIDVLTPWAGEGYGVRLHPRVGEMVVIDFFEGDIDRPFVMGRIHEAERHPVMFDAKGQLPATRKLSGIRSQEVEGEGFNQLRFDDTTDQISAQLHSSHGASQLNLGNLSHPKETESSEGRGEGFELRTDQWGVVRAGQGLLISTYSQDTAAGNHLDAKPAKNQMESNLNNTKVLSDMAEAQQTDPLELFNSLKQFLNQLETEDANKATAFKQAVMVLT
;
A
#
# COMPACT_ATOMS: atom_id res chain seq x y z
N LYS A 1 14.08 -26.47 -5.75
CA LYS A 1 14.93 -27.21 -6.69
C LYS A 1 14.82 -26.59 -8.08
N VAL A 2 15.92 -26.65 -8.83
CA VAL A 2 16.03 -26.14 -10.20
C VAL A 2 16.38 -27.32 -11.12
N ARG A 3 15.76 -27.33 -12.29
CA ARG A 3 16.10 -28.26 -13.37
C ARG A 3 16.77 -27.45 -14.49
N PHE A 4 17.95 -27.89 -14.91
CA PHE A 4 18.65 -27.25 -16.01
C PHE A 4 18.01 -27.59 -17.36
N LEU A 5 18.02 -26.65 -18.30
CA LEU A 5 17.42 -26.86 -19.64
C LEU A 5 18.04 -28.07 -20.38
N PHE A 6 19.35 -28.25 -20.25
CA PHE A 6 20.07 -29.35 -20.89
C PHE A 6 19.73 -30.73 -20.31
N THR A 7 18.91 -30.81 -19.25
CA THR A 7 18.40 -32.05 -18.67
C THR A 7 16.96 -32.37 -19.10
N ARG A 8 16.35 -31.57 -19.96
CA ARG A 8 15.02 -31.90 -20.53
C ARG A 8 15.10 -33.01 -21.56
N SER A 9 14.08 -33.87 -21.58
CA SER A 9 13.96 -34.90 -22.62
C SER A 9 13.92 -34.31 -24.03
N ASP A 10 13.26 -33.16 -24.19
CA ASP A 10 13.10 -32.49 -25.49
C ASP A 10 14.41 -31.87 -26.01
N ASP A 11 15.38 -31.62 -25.13
CA ASP A 11 16.70 -31.06 -25.49
C ASP A 11 17.74 -32.17 -25.85
N HIS A 12 17.38 -33.44 -25.64
CA HIS A 12 18.25 -34.58 -25.89
C HIS A 12 17.94 -35.24 -27.25
N GLN A 13 18.62 -34.79 -28.27
CA GLN A 13 18.63 -35.44 -29.58
C GLN A 13 19.80 -36.44 -29.76
N HIS A 14 20.37 -36.93 -28.65
CA HIS A 14 21.53 -37.82 -28.68
C HIS A 14 21.18 -39.26 -28.30
N ASP A 15 21.49 -40.18 -29.17
CA ASP A 15 21.40 -41.63 -28.92
C ASP A 15 22.39 -42.16 -27.85
N ALA A 16 23.24 -41.30 -27.30
CA ALA A 16 24.32 -41.63 -26.37
C ALA A 16 24.00 -41.42 -24.89
N GLY A 17 22.76 -41.31 -24.52
CA GLY A 17 22.31 -41.68 -23.17
C GLY A 17 22.77 -40.91 -21.97
N ALA A 18 23.01 -39.59 -22.05
CA ALA A 18 22.89 -38.72 -20.85
C ALA A 18 21.42 -38.33 -20.68
N GLY A 19 20.52 -39.29 -20.79
CA GLY A 19 19.09 -39.06 -20.80
C GLY A 19 18.59 -38.52 -19.50
N SER A 20 17.73 -37.49 -19.60
CA SER A 20 16.86 -37.07 -18.53
C SER A 20 15.89 -38.19 -18.15
N ASN A 21 15.75 -38.47 -16.85
CA ASN A 21 14.75 -39.41 -16.35
C ASN A 21 13.36 -38.79 -16.24
N ASP A 22 13.28 -37.48 -16.50
CA ASP A 22 12.08 -36.64 -16.40
C ASP A 22 11.39 -36.71 -15.03
N ASN A 23 12.20 -36.82 -13.99
CA ASN A 23 11.77 -36.91 -12.62
C ASN A 23 12.61 -35.97 -11.70
N ASP A 24 12.38 -36.02 -10.39
CA ASP A 24 13.02 -35.18 -9.42
C ASP A 24 14.55 -35.36 -9.31
N SER A 25 15.09 -36.50 -9.81
CA SER A 25 16.54 -36.71 -9.82
C SER A 25 17.29 -35.80 -10.81
N ASP A 26 16.60 -35.26 -11.79
CA ASP A 26 17.16 -34.30 -12.76
C ASP A 26 17.20 -32.85 -12.24
N SER A 27 16.87 -32.63 -10.96
CA SER A 27 16.82 -31.33 -10.32
C SER A 27 17.79 -31.23 -9.14
N ALA A 28 18.33 -30.04 -8.92
CA ALA A 28 19.25 -29.78 -7.82
C ALA A 28 18.67 -28.74 -6.83
N TRP A 29 19.04 -28.87 -5.55
CA TRP A 29 18.84 -27.81 -4.57
C TRP A 29 19.86 -26.72 -4.81
N ILE A 30 19.41 -25.50 -5.06
CA ILE A 30 20.23 -24.36 -5.37
C ILE A 30 19.75 -23.17 -4.54
N ASP A 31 20.68 -22.40 -3.99
CA ASP A 31 20.37 -21.18 -3.25
C ASP A 31 19.84 -20.08 -4.18
N VAL A 32 19.01 -19.19 -3.65
CA VAL A 32 18.41 -18.11 -4.40
C VAL A 32 18.96 -16.77 -3.90
N LEU A 33 19.61 -16.04 -4.78
CA LEU A 33 20.05 -14.66 -4.49
C LEU A 33 18.83 -13.79 -4.22
N THR A 34 18.91 -12.98 -3.19
CA THR A 34 17.90 -11.98 -2.83
C THR A 34 18.58 -10.65 -2.53
N PRO A 35 17.93 -9.51 -2.83
CA PRO A 35 18.51 -8.18 -2.56
C PRO A 35 18.85 -7.91 -1.09
N TRP A 36 18.16 -8.61 -0.17
CA TRP A 36 18.36 -8.44 1.25
C TRP A 36 17.98 -9.72 2.00
N ALA A 37 18.96 -10.27 2.74
CA ALA A 37 18.78 -11.50 3.51
C ALA A 37 19.41 -11.35 4.90
N GLY A 38 18.67 -11.72 5.94
CA GLY A 38 19.11 -11.79 7.32
C GLY A 38 18.31 -12.87 8.06
N GLU A 39 18.69 -13.12 9.31
CA GLU A 39 18.00 -14.11 10.14
C GLU A 39 16.61 -13.58 10.55
N GLY A 40 15.57 -14.14 9.96
CA GLY A 40 14.18 -13.78 10.21
C GLY A 40 13.69 -12.47 9.55
N TYR A 41 14.52 -11.81 8.72
CA TYR A 41 14.14 -10.61 8.00
C TYR A 41 14.76 -10.53 6.60
N GLY A 42 14.23 -9.68 5.73
CA GLY A 42 14.71 -9.48 4.36
C GLY A 42 13.59 -9.55 3.32
N VAL A 43 13.99 -9.67 2.05
CA VAL A 43 13.05 -9.80 0.92
C VAL A 43 12.82 -11.27 0.61
N ARG A 44 11.56 -11.68 0.51
CA ARG A 44 11.19 -13.06 0.20
C ARG A 44 10.38 -13.13 -1.09
N LEU A 45 11.04 -13.46 -2.18
CA LEU A 45 10.45 -13.63 -3.52
C LEU A 45 10.90 -14.99 -4.10
N HIS A 46 10.41 -16.09 -3.51
CA HIS A 46 10.77 -17.43 -3.98
C HIS A 46 10.26 -17.69 -5.39
N PRO A 47 11.09 -18.28 -6.27
CA PRO A 47 10.63 -18.82 -7.53
C PRO A 47 9.55 -19.89 -7.33
N ARG A 48 8.53 -19.86 -8.17
CA ARG A 48 7.47 -20.86 -8.19
C ARG A 48 7.77 -21.95 -9.22
N VAL A 49 7.13 -23.10 -9.08
CA VAL A 49 7.25 -24.18 -10.05
C VAL A 49 6.84 -23.68 -11.43
N GLY A 50 7.67 -23.95 -12.43
CA GLY A 50 7.47 -23.52 -13.81
C GLY A 50 8.06 -22.14 -14.16
N GLU A 51 8.57 -21.37 -13.19
CA GLU A 51 9.26 -20.10 -13.49
C GLU A 51 10.65 -20.36 -14.08
N MET A 52 11.03 -19.56 -15.09
CA MET A 52 12.38 -19.56 -15.66
C MET A 52 13.31 -18.77 -14.78
N VAL A 53 14.44 -19.38 -14.39
CA VAL A 53 15.47 -18.78 -13.55
C VAL A 53 16.80 -18.71 -14.27
N VAL A 54 17.59 -17.69 -13.95
CA VAL A 54 18.96 -17.54 -14.43
C VAL A 54 19.90 -18.05 -13.35
N ILE A 55 20.79 -18.94 -13.73
CA ILE A 55 21.79 -19.53 -12.84
C ILE A 55 23.14 -18.88 -13.10
N ASP A 56 23.86 -18.57 -12.02
CA ASP A 56 25.26 -18.19 -12.03
C ASP A 56 26.04 -19.07 -11.06
N PHE A 57 27.36 -18.97 -11.05
CA PHE A 57 28.26 -19.85 -10.32
C PHE A 57 29.24 -19.02 -9.48
N PHE A 58 29.34 -19.32 -8.19
CA PHE A 58 30.33 -18.66 -7.34
C PHE A 58 31.76 -18.88 -7.86
N GLU A 59 32.44 -17.77 -8.14
CA GLU A 59 33.82 -17.75 -8.68
C GLU A 59 33.97 -18.53 -10.02
N GLY A 60 32.88 -18.74 -10.74
CA GLY A 60 32.85 -19.53 -11.97
C GLY A 60 32.92 -21.06 -11.74
N ASP A 61 32.79 -21.51 -10.52
CA ASP A 61 32.82 -22.92 -10.13
C ASP A 61 31.46 -23.59 -10.42
N ILE A 62 31.43 -24.49 -11.39
CA ILE A 62 30.20 -25.19 -11.84
C ILE A 62 29.55 -26.01 -10.74
N ASP A 63 30.30 -26.42 -9.72
CA ASP A 63 29.80 -27.18 -8.59
C ASP A 63 29.12 -26.28 -7.52
N ARG A 64 29.17 -24.95 -7.71
CA ARG A 64 28.61 -23.95 -6.79
C ARG A 64 27.58 -23.03 -7.45
N PRO A 65 26.49 -23.60 -8.02
CA PRO A 65 25.45 -22.83 -8.69
C PRO A 65 24.57 -22.06 -7.68
N PHE A 66 24.05 -20.92 -8.11
CA PHE A 66 22.98 -20.21 -7.41
C PHE A 66 22.03 -19.54 -8.41
N VAL A 67 20.76 -19.34 -8.00
CA VAL A 67 19.78 -18.59 -8.78
C VAL A 67 20.08 -17.11 -8.63
N MET A 68 20.52 -16.47 -9.72
CA MET A 68 20.79 -15.05 -9.78
C MET A 68 19.50 -14.21 -9.90
N GLY A 69 18.48 -14.74 -10.58
CA GLY A 69 17.23 -14.04 -10.80
C GLY A 69 16.25 -14.80 -11.67
N ARG A 70 15.22 -14.12 -12.12
CA ARG A 70 14.18 -14.62 -13.03
C ARG A 70 14.17 -13.82 -14.31
N ILE A 71 13.71 -14.40 -15.39
CA ILE A 71 13.62 -13.75 -16.68
C ILE A 71 12.22 -13.92 -17.26
N HIS A 72 11.71 -12.84 -17.85
CA HIS A 72 10.58 -12.91 -18.76
C HIS A 72 11.04 -13.39 -20.13
N GLU A 73 10.22 -14.17 -20.78
CA GLU A 73 10.50 -14.78 -22.08
C GLU A 73 9.26 -14.78 -22.97
N ALA A 74 9.36 -15.39 -24.15
CA ALA A 74 8.27 -15.41 -25.14
C ALA A 74 6.93 -15.97 -24.62
N GLU A 75 6.97 -16.89 -23.65
CA GLU A 75 5.78 -17.51 -23.06
C GLU A 75 5.40 -16.92 -21.69
N ARG A 76 6.30 -16.12 -21.08
CA ARG A 76 6.13 -15.52 -19.75
C ARG A 76 6.34 -14.03 -19.80
N HIS A 77 5.29 -13.31 -20.17
CA HIS A 77 5.33 -11.86 -20.37
C HIS A 77 5.42 -11.07 -19.05
N PRO A 78 6.00 -9.86 -19.10
CA PRO A 78 5.93 -8.92 -17.97
C PRO A 78 4.48 -8.58 -17.61
N VAL A 79 4.25 -8.23 -16.34
CA VAL A 79 2.95 -7.75 -15.89
C VAL A 79 2.61 -6.40 -16.56
N MET A 80 1.42 -6.29 -17.12
CA MET A 80 0.95 -5.06 -17.77
C MET A 80 0.21 -4.12 -16.81
N PHE A 81 -0.26 -4.59 -15.66
CA PHE A 81 -1.10 -3.90 -14.69
C PHE A 81 -2.46 -3.46 -15.26
N ASP A 82 -2.49 -2.69 -16.34
CA ASP A 82 -3.66 -2.30 -17.15
C ASP A 82 -3.23 -2.03 -18.60
N ALA A 83 -4.15 -1.52 -19.42
CA ALA A 83 -3.90 -1.25 -20.84
C ALA A 83 -2.80 -0.19 -21.11
N LYS A 84 -2.50 0.70 -20.16
CA LYS A 84 -1.33 1.61 -20.22
C LYS A 84 0.01 0.88 -20.25
N GLY A 85 0.06 -0.31 -19.68
CA GLY A 85 1.25 -1.15 -19.67
C GLY A 85 1.51 -1.90 -20.97
N GLN A 86 0.67 -1.76 -22.00
CA GLN A 86 0.88 -2.40 -23.29
C GLN A 86 2.04 -1.77 -24.08
N LEU A 87 2.71 -2.60 -24.87
CA LEU A 87 3.74 -2.12 -25.81
C LEU A 87 3.14 -1.16 -26.83
N PRO A 88 3.87 -0.11 -27.25
CA PRO A 88 5.26 0.24 -26.88
C PRO A 88 5.41 1.12 -25.63
N ALA A 89 4.33 1.52 -24.97
CA ALA A 89 4.34 2.54 -23.92
C ALA A 89 4.55 1.98 -22.50
N THR A 90 5.12 0.80 -22.33
CA THR A 90 5.28 0.07 -21.06
C THR A 90 6.04 0.83 -19.97
N ARG A 91 6.84 1.84 -20.34
CA ARG A 91 7.66 2.63 -19.40
C ARG A 91 6.87 3.51 -18.43
N LYS A 92 5.56 3.67 -18.65
CA LYS A 92 4.69 4.50 -17.80
C LYS A 92 4.31 3.82 -16.51
N LEU A 93 4.27 2.50 -16.49
CA LEU A 93 3.86 1.71 -15.34
C LEU A 93 5.02 0.87 -14.83
N SER A 94 5.19 0.89 -13.50
CA SER A 94 6.14 0.04 -12.79
C SER A 94 5.53 -0.51 -11.50
N GLY A 95 6.12 -1.57 -10.96
CA GLY A 95 5.62 -2.14 -9.71
C GLY A 95 5.84 -3.62 -9.53
N ILE A 96 5.15 -4.18 -8.55
CA ILE A 96 5.18 -5.60 -8.21
C ILE A 96 3.76 -6.12 -8.20
N ARG A 97 3.51 -7.26 -8.83
CA ARG A 97 2.23 -7.97 -8.76
C ARG A 97 2.47 -9.43 -8.40
N SER A 98 1.79 -9.89 -7.37
CA SER A 98 1.73 -11.32 -7.03
C SER A 98 0.56 -11.99 -7.74
N GLN A 99 0.63 -13.30 -7.86
CA GLN A 99 -0.45 -14.12 -8.38
C GLN A 99 -0.91 -15.10 -7.29
N GLU A 100 -2.20 -15.30 -7.18
CA GLU A 100 -2.78 -16.34 -6.33
C GLU A 100 -2.25 -17.73 -6.72
N VAL A 101 -1.99 -18.59 -5.73
CA VAL A 101 -1.59 -19.97 -5.98
C VAL A 101 -2.83 -20.74 -6.42
N GLU A 102 -2.76 -21.34 -7.61
CA GLU A 102 -3.89 -22.10 -8.22
C GLU A 102 -5.17 -21.25 -8.43
N GLY A 103 -5.03 -19.92 -8.58
CA GLY A 103 -6.14 -19.01 -8.78
C GLY A 103 -5.77 -17.80 -9.64
N GLU A 104 -6.73 -16.90 -9.86
CA GLU A 104 -6.58 -15.70 -10.68
C GLU A 104 -6.43 -14.41 -9.86
N GLY A 105 -6.58 -14.49 -8.54
CA GLY A 105 -6.44 -13.37 -7.63
C GLY A 105 -5.02 -12.82 -7.58
N PHE A 106 -4.87 -11.56 -7.22
CA PHE A 106 -3.57 -10.90 -7.14
C PHE A 106 -3.52 -9.83 -6.05
N ASN A 107 -2.30 -9.48 -5.65
CA ASN A 107 -2.00 -8.26 -4.92
C ASN A 107 -0.95 -7.47 -5.71
N GLN A 108 -1.02 -6.15 -5.67
CA GLN A 108 -0.06 -5.33 -6.40
C GLN A 108 0.29 -4.03 -5.67
N LEU A 109 1.53 -3.60 -5.89
CA LEU A 109 2.01 -2.24 -5.71
C LEU A 109 2.33 -1.70 -7.09
N ARG A 110 1.64 -0.66 -7.55
CA ARG A 110 1.80 -0.07 -8.88
C ARG A 110 2.15 1.40 -8.76
N PHE A 111 3.07 1.85 -9.58
CA PHE A 111 3.37 3.25 -9.84
C PHE A 111 2.99 3.59 -11.28
N ASP A 112 2.41 4.75 -11.48
CA ASP A 112 2.08 5.31 -12.79
C ASP A 112 2.82 6.65 -12.95
N ASP A 113 3.81 6.68 -13.82
CA ASP A 113 4.67 7.83 -14.10
C ASP A 113 4.23 8.57 -15.38
N THR A 114 2.97 8.47 -15.75
CA THR A 114 2.40 9.25 -16.87
C THR A 114 2.48 10.73 -16.53
N THR A 115 3.00 11.53 -17.46
CA THR A 115 3.10 12.98 -17.32
C THR A 115 1.75 13.58 -16.90
N ASP A 116 1.78 14.43 -15.86
CA ASP A 116 0.62 15.08 -15.26
C ASP A 116 -0.44 14.11 -14.69
N GLN A 117 -0.12 12.81 -14.56
CA GLN A 117 -1.02 11.78 -14.02
C GLN A 117 -0.31 10.82 -13.05
N ILE A 118 0.68 11.33 -12.32
CA ILE A 118 1.45 10.53 -11.36
C ILE A 118 0.52 9.94 -10.29
N SER A 119 0.59 8.62 -10.10
CA SER A 119 -0.18 7.93 -9.07
C SER A 119 0.51 6.69 -8.51
N ALA A 120 0.12 6.31 -7.30
CA ALA A 120 0.54 5.06 -6.68
C ALA A 120 -0.67 4.28 -6.18
N GLN A 121 -0.62 2.96 -6.28
CA GLN A 121 -1.71 2.07 -5.86
C GLN A 121 -1.19 0.86 -5.10
N LEU A 122 -1.76 0.60 -3.94
CA LEU A 122 -1.69 -0.70 -3.26
C LEU A 122 -3.06 -1.36 -3.40
N HIS A 123 -3.12 -2.54 -4.03
CA HIS A 123 -4.40 -3.17 -4.40
C HIS A 123 -4.36 -4.67 -4.11
N SER A 124 -5.42 -5.18 -3.50
CA SER A 124 -5.78 -6.59 -3.47
C SER A 124 -7.04 -6.82 -4.30
N SER A 125 -7.01 -7.80 -5.20
CA SER A 125 -8.19 -8.17 -6.00
C SER A 125 -9.33 -8.74 -5.15
N HIS A 126 -9.01 -9.21 -3.92
CA HIS A 126 -10.03 -9.68 -2.99
C HIS A 126 -10.85 -8.50 -2.46
N GLY A 127 -12.14 -8.47 -2.83
CA GLY A 127 -13.06 -7.39 -2.47
C GLY A 127 -12.63 -6.02 -2.98
N ALA A 128 -11.84 -5.96 -4.05
CA ALA A 128 -11.34 -4.73 -4.68
C ALA A 128 -10.78 -3.70 -3.67
N SER A 129 -10.04 -4.21 -2.66
CA SER A 129 -9.50 -3.38 -1.58
C SER A 129 -8.29 -2.60 -2.05
N GLN A 130 -8.32 -1.26 -1.93
CA GLN A 130 -7.32 -0.39 -2.54
C GLN A 130 -6.98 0.80 -1.66
N LEU A 131 -5.69 1.20 -1.70
CA LEU A 131 -5.22 2.54 -1.38
C LEU A 131 -4.66 3.16 -2.66
N ASN A 132 -5.30 4.21 -3.13
CA ASN A 132 -4.90 4.96 -4.31
C ASN A 132 -4.43 6.35 -3.89
N LEU A 133 -3.31 6.83 -4.47
CA LEU A 133 -2.69 8.11 -4.15
C LEU A 133 -2.38 8.87 -5.44
N GLY A 134 -2.53 10.19 -5.41
CA GLY A 134 -2.15 11.11 -6.48
C GLY A 134 -3.25 11.39 -7.47
N ASN A 135 -2.97 11.37 -8.75
CA ASN A 135 -3.97 11.58 -9.81
C ASN A 135 -4.75 10.28 -10.04
N LEU A 136 -5.99 10.25 -9.57
CA LEU A 136 -6.83 9.07 -9.67
C LEU A 136 -7.44 9.00 -11.06
N SER A 137 -7.22 7.91 -11.75
CA SER A 137 -7.79 7.66 -13.08
C SER A 137 -8.58 6.36 -13.09
N HIS A 138 -9.54 6.27 -14.01
CA HIS A 138 -10.22 4.99 -14.25
C HIS A 138 -9.23 3.94 -14.78
N PRO A 139 -9.39 2.63 -14.44
CA PRO A 139 -8.67 1.56 -15.12
C PRO A 139 -8.86 1.69 -16.63
N LYS A 140 -7.78 1.49 -17.39
CA LYS A 140 -7.79 1.87 -18.81
C LYS A 140 -7.91 0.70 -19.74
N GLU A 141 -8.79 0.87 -20.71
CA GLU A 141 -8.79 0.08 -21.94
C GLU A 141 -7.89 0.69 -23.02
N THR A 142 -7.48 1.96 -22.88
CA THR A 142 -6.64 2.71 -23.84
C THR A 142 -5.52 3.46 -23.12
N GLU A 143 -4.59 4.08 -23.86
CA GLU A 143 -3.46 4.85 -23.33
C GLU A 143 -3.87 6.12 -22.53
N SER A 144 -5.07 6.62 -22.72
CA SER A 144 -5.59 7.74 -21.95
C SER A 144 -6.81 7.33 -21.14
N SER A 145 -6.94 7.78 -19.90
CA SER A 145 -8.16 7.58 -19.11
C SER A 145 -8.66 8.90 -18.58
N GLU A 146 -9.96 8.95 -18.39
CA GLU A 146 -10.59 10.05 -17.70
C GLU A 146 -10.14 10.07 -16.22
N GLY A 147 -9.88 11.27 -15.71
CA GLY A 147 -9.59 11.46 -14.29
C GLY A 147 -10.81 11.17 -13.44
N ARG A 148 -10.59 10.58 -12.27
CA ARG A 148 -11.61 10.39 -11.21
C ARG A 148 -11.48 11.40 -10.08
N GLY A 149 -10.43 12.20 -10.08
CA GLY A 149 -10.09 13.16 -9.04
C GLY A 149 -8.62 13.08 -8.63
N GLU A 150 -8.25 13.84 -7.60
CA GLU A 150 -6.89 13.96 -7.09
C GLU A 150 -6.86 13.80 -5.57
N GLY A 151 -5.76 13.27 -5.03
CA GLY A 151 -5.57 13.09 -3.61
C GLY A 151 -5.40 11.64 -3.20
N PHE A 152 -6.18 11.15 -2.23
CA PHE A 152 -6.15 9.74 -1.84
C PHE A 152 -7.53 9.12 -1.77
N GLU A 153 -7.60 7.82 -2.02
CA GLU A 153 -8.81 7.01 -1.86
C GLU A 153 -8.46 5.71 -1.14
N LEU A 154 -9.11 5.45 -0.02
CA LEU A 154 -9.11 4.13 0.64
C LEU A 154 -10.47 3.50 0.46
N ARG A 155 -10.54 2.38 -0.26
CA ARG A 155 -11.81 1.73 -0.60
C ARG A 155 -11.74 0.21 -0.51
N THR A 156 -12.90 -0.40 -0.33
CA THR A 156 -13.14 -1.84 -0.44
C THR A 156 -14.61 -2.10 -0.75
N ASP A 157 -14.91 -3.21 -1.41
CA ASP A 157 -16.29 -3.71 -1.58
C ASP A 157 -16.72 -4.58 -0.38
N GLN A 158 -15.85 -4.70 0.63
CA GLN A 158 -16.09 -5.44 1.87
C GLN A 158 -16.20 -4.48 3.07
N TRP A 159 -16.06 -5.00 4.28
CA TRP A 159 -16.13 -4.22 5.51
C TRP A 159 -14.86 -3.41 5.75
N GLY A 160 -15.01 -2.15 6.16
CA GLY A 160 -13.89 -1.26 6.51
C GLY A 160 -13.89 -0.89 7.99
N VAL A 161 -12.70 -0.67 8.57
CA VAL A 161 -12.53 -0.15 9.91
C VAL A 161 -11.30 0.74 10.00
N VAL A 162 -11.42 1.88 10.71
CA VAL A 162 -10.30 2.72 11.12
C VAL A 162 -10.24 2.73 12.64
N ARG A 163 -9.10 2.35 13.22
CA ARG A 163 -8.90 2.30 14.68
C ARG A 163 -7.62 3.00 15.07
N ALA A 164 -7.70 3.86 16.08
CA ALA A 164 -6.55 4.51 16.69
C ALA A 164 -6.74 4.53 18.22
N GLY A 165 -5.90 3.80 18.96
CA GLY A 165 -6.06 3.60 20.40
C GLY A 165 -5.84 4.87 21.26
N GLN A 166 -5.13 5.88 20.71
CA GLN A 166 -4.83 7.13 21.44
C GLN A 166 -5.58 8.35 20.89
N GLY A 167 -6.48 8.15 19.91
CA GLY A 167 -7.27 9.21 19.30
C GLY A 167 -7.15 9.28 17.79
N LEU A 168 -8.13 9.90 17.14
CA LEU A 168 -8.23 10.03 15.69
C LEU A 168 -8.66 11.47 15.35
N LEU A 169 -7.93 12.10 14.44
CA LEU A 169 -8.30 13.38 13.83
C LEU A 169 -8.61 13.15 12.35
N ILE A 170 -9.82 13.56 11.93
CA ILE A 170 -10.21 13.67 10.53
C ILE A 170 -10.58 15.14 10.32
N SER A 171 -9.88 15.83 9.44
CA SER A 171 -9.99 17.28 9.32
C SER A 171 -10.02 17.73 7.85
N THR A 172 -10.79 18.77 7.58
CA THR A 172 -10.80 19.52 6.31
C THR A 172 -9.84 20.71 6.34
N TYR A 173 -9.22 21.01 7.48
CA TYR A 173 -8.21 22.06 7.57
C TYR A 173 -6.90 21.57 6.96
N SER A 174 -6.43 22.27 5.92
CA SER A 174 -5.18 21.92 5.24
C SER A 174 -3.95 22.22 6.10
N GLN A 175 -2.91 21.43 5.91
CA GLN A 175 -1.54 21.74 6.33
C GLN A 175 -0.67 21.76 5.08
N ASP A 176 -0.21 22.94 4.69
CA ASP A 176 0.57 23.09 3.46
C ASP A 176 1.90 22.33 3.55
N THR A 177 2.28 21.70 2.44
CA THR A 177 3.53 20.93 2.30
C THR A 177 3.69 19.75 3.28
N ALA A 178 2.60 19.26 3.88
CA ALA A 178 2.59 18.25 4.93
C ALA A 178 3.50 18.58 6.13
N ALA A 179 3.73 19.89 6.37
CA ALA A 179 4.47 20.40 7.51
C ALA A 179 3.56 20.55 8.72
N GLY A 180 4.13 20.43 9.92
CA GLY A 180 3.38 20.56 11.17
C GLY A 180 3.13 19.21 11.86
N ASN A 181 2.46 19.28 13.01
CA ASN A 181 2.19 18.10 13.82
C ASN A 181 0.99 17.34 13.25
N HIS A 182 1.09 16.02 13.13
CA HIS A 182 0.06 15.17 12.52
C HIS A 182 -1.32 15.20 13.24
N LEU A 183 -1.36 15.57 14.53
CA LEU A 183 -2.59 15.78 15.31
C LEU A 183 -2.81 17.25 15.66
N ASP A 184 -2.45 18.20 14.78
CA ASP A 184 -2.72 19.60 15.01
C ASP A 184 -4.21 19.92 14.86
N ALA A 185 -4.91 19.91 15.97
CA ALA A 185 -6.33 20.22 16.05
C ALA A 185 -6.62 21.70 16.42
N LYS A 186 -5.60 22.61 16.38
CA LYS A 186 -5.78 24.02 16.74
C LYS A 186 -6.93 24.72 15.99
N PRO A 187 -7.08 24.58 14.66
CA PRO A 187 -8.19 25.23 13.95
C PRO A 187 -9.54 24.77 14.46
N ALA A 188 -9.72 23.45 14.67
CA ALA A 188 -10.93 22.87 15.23
C ALA A 188 -11.19 23.36 16.67
N LYS A 189 -10.14 23.37 17.50
CA LYS A 189 -10.20 23.87 18.87
C LYS A 189 -10.65 25.32 18.93
N ASN A 190 -10.05 26.21 18.13
CA ASN A 190 -10.42 27.62 18.05
C ASN A 190 -11.89 27.82 17.67
N GLN A 191 -12.39 27.01 16.72
CA GLN A 191 -13.81 27.06 16.32
C GLN A 191 -14.72 26.61 17.47
N MET A 192 -14.34 25.54 18.19
CA MET A 192 -15.10 25.05 19.34
C MET A 192 -15.07 26.03 20.51
N GLU A 193 -13.95 26.71 20.77
CA GLU A 193 -13.85 27.79 21.78
C GLU A 193 -14.75 28.96 21.45
N SER A 194 -14.81 29.37 20.18
CA SER A 194 -15.74 30.39 19.72
C SER A 194 -17.19 29.98 19.97
N ASN A 195 -17.53 28.72 19.63
CA ASN A 195 -18.85 28.18 19.88
C ASN A 195 -19.19 28.08 21.38
N LEU A 196 -18.20 27.71 22.22
CA LEU A 196 -18.35 27.67 23.67
C LEU A 196 -18.69 29.08 24.24
N ASN A 197 -17.98 30.14 23.78
CA ASN A 197 -18.23 31.51 24.18
C ASN A 197 -19.62 31.96 23.76
N ASN A 198 -20.06 31.67 22.54
CA ASN A 198 -21.41 31.97 22.07
C ASN A 198 -22.47 31.25 22.89
N THR A 199 -22.25 29.96 23.18
CA THR A 199 -23.17 29.14 24.00
C THR A 199 -23.26 29.69 25.42
N LYS A 200 -22.14 30.21 25.99
CA LYS A 200 -22.14 30.83 27.29
C LYS A 200 -23.01 32.11 27.32
N VAL A 201 -22.84 32.96 26.33
CA VAL A 201 -23.65 34.19 26.24
C VAL A 201 -25.14 33.87 26.16
N LEU A 202 -25.50 32.86 25.37
CA LEU A 202 -26.90 32.42 25.25
C LEU A 202 -27.42 31.82 26.58
N SER A 203 -26.59 31.06 27.30
CA SER A 203 -26.94 30.50 28.60
C SER A 203 -27.15 31.59 29.65
N ASP A 204 -26.24 32.57 29.69
CA ASP A 204 -26.34 33.75 30.63
C ASP A 204 -27.62 34.57 30.32
N MET A 205 -27.96 34.70 29.02
CA MET A 205 -29.21 35.39 28.64
C MET A 205 -30.46 34.58 29.05
N ALA A 206 -30.42 33.24 28.94
CA ALA A 206 -31.53 32.38 29.35
C ALA A 206 -31.76 32.44 30.87
N GLU A 207 -30.67 32.40 31.66
CA GLU A 207 -30.75 32.57 33.10
C GLU A 207 -31.32 33.95 33.48
N ALA A 208 -30.91 35.02 32.82
CA ALA A 208 -31.45 36.34 33.02
C ALA A 208 -32.95 36.48 32.72
N GLN A 209 -33.46 35.59 31.87
CA GLN A 209 -34.90 35.51 31.54
C GLN A 209 -35.63 34.44 32.39
N GLN A 210 -34.98 33.92 33.44
CA GLN A 210 -35.53 32.87 34.33
C GLN A 210 -35.91 31.56 33.61
N THR A 211 -35.15 31.19 32.56
CA THR A 211 -35.24 29.92 31.88
C THR A 211 -34.04 29.03 32.19
N ASP A 212 -34.11 27.72 31.89
CA ASP A 212 -33.04 26.80 32.20
C ASP A 212 -31.77 27.09 31.39
N PRO A 213 -30.57 27.02 32.02
CA PRO A 213 -29.29 27.17 31.32
C PRO A 213 -29.04 26.01 30.34
N LEU A 214 -28.22 26.26 29.34
CA LEU A 214 -27.88 25.27 28.32
C LEU A 214 -26.94 24.18 28.86
N GLU A 215 -27.39 22.97 29.00
CA GLU A 215 -26.55 21.80 29.40
C GLU A 215 -25.36 21.54 28.47
N LEU A 216 -25.49 21.90 27.18
CA LEU A 216 -24.47 21.74 26.16
C LEU A 216 -23.15 22.47 26.52
N PHE A 217 -23.20 23.57 27.29
CA PHE A 217 -22.03 24.33 27.68
C PHE A 217 -21.01 23.48 28.47
N ASN A 218 -21.47 22.73 29.47
CA ASN A 218 -20.58 21.88 30.27
C ASN A 218 -20.00 20.72 29.47
N SER A 219 -20.78 20.11 28.60
CA SER A 219 -20.35 19.01 27.74
C SER A 219 -19.28 19.47 26.75
N LEU A 220 -19.44 20.63 26.12
CA LEU A 220 -18.47 21.21 25.19
C LEU A 220 -17.16 21.60 25.89
N LYS A 221 -17.25 22.17 27.09
CA LYS A 221 -16.09 22.51 27.92
C LYS A 221 -15.28 21.27 28.31
N GLN A 222 -15.94 20.19 28.70
CA GLN A 222 -15.30 18.90 29.02
C GLN A 222 -14.58 18.33 27.77
N PHE A 223 -15.22 18.35 26.63
CA PHE A 223 -14.62 17.87 25.38
C PHE A 223 -13.39 18.67 24.98
N LEU A 224 -13.43 19.99 25.06
CA LEU A 224 -12.26 20.85 24.79
C LEU A 224 -11.07 20.50 25.68
N ASN A 225 -11.31 20.25 26.97
CA ASN A 225 -10.26 19.83 27.90
C ASN A 225 -9.60 18.48 27.50
N GLN A 226 -10.30 17.60 26.82
CA GLN A 226 -9.77 16.30 26.35
C GLN A 226 -8.85 16.46 25.12
N LEU A 227 -9.00 17.56 24.37
CA LEU A 227 -8.15 17.89 23.23
C LEU A 227 -6.83 18.55 23.64
N GLU A 228 -6.71 19.02 24.88
CA GLU A 228 -5.51 19.63 25.39
C GLU A 228 -4.47 18.58 25.78
N THR A 229 -3.20 18.82 25.43
CA THR A 229 -2.10 17.98 25.90
C THR A 229 -1.68 18.42 27.30
N GLU A 230 -1.32 17.48 28.17
CA GLU A 230 -0.74 17.81 29.48
C GLU A 230 0.70 18.30 29.40
N ASP A 231 1.39 18.00 28.32
CA ASP A 231 2.78 18.35 28.07
C ASP A 231 2.88 19.17 26.78
N ALA A 232 3.29 20.43 26.90
CA ALA A 232 3.48 21.34 25.77
C ALA A 232 4.51 20.82 24.74
N ASN A 233 5.41 19.91 25.16
CA ASN A 233 6.37 19.26 24.26
C ASN A 233 5.77 18.09 23.51
N LYS A 234 4.57 17.63 23.85
CA LYS A 234 3.82 16.58 23.18
C LYS A 234 2.64 17.12 22.38
N ALA A 235 2.87 18.20 21.63
CA ALA A 235 1.85 18.84 20.81
C ALA A 235 1.17 17.95 19.74
N THR A 236 1.59 16.68 19.65
CA THR A 236 1.09 15.68 18.71
C THR A 236 0.14 14.67 19.32
N ALA A 237 -0.25 14.82 20.58
CA ALA A 237 -1.11 13.87 21.27
C ALA A 237 -2.33 14.57 21.87
N PHE A 238 -3.46 13.90 21.89
CA PHE A 238 -4.62 14.31 22.70
C PHE A 238 -4.41 13.88 24.15
N LYS A 239 -4.99 14.62 25.10
CA LYS A 239 -4.94 14.30 26.53
C LYS A 239 -5.64 12.98 26.84
N GLN A 240 -6.71 12.67 26.12
CA GLN A 240 -7.47 11.44 26.22
C GLN A 240 -7.75 10.88 24.81
N ALA A 241 -8.13 9.59 24.73
CA ALA A 241 -8.54 8.98 23.49
C ALA A 241 -9.87 9.58 23.02
N VAL A 242 -9.83 10.41 21.98
CA VAL A 242 -10.99 11.08 21.38
C VAL A 242 -10.95 10.97 19.87
N MET A 243 -12.11 11.10 19.23
CA MET A 243 -12.22 11.27 17.81
C MET A 243 -12.68 12.69 17.51
N VAL A 244 -11.97 13.38 16.62
CA VAL A 244 -12.31 14.73 16.13
C VAL A 244 -12.61 14.65 14.65
N LEU A 245 -13.77 15.10 14.25
CA LEU A 245 -14.20 15.24 12.86
C LEU A 245 -14.54 16.70 12.61
N THR A 246 -13.81 17.34 11.67
CA THR A 246 -13.94 18.79 11.38
C THR A 246 -13.81 19.08 9.90
#